data_daef51603481bde25b4f64da7f0183d5
#
_entry.id   daef51603481bde25b4f64da7f0183d5
#
_cell.length_a   1.000
_cell.length_b   1.000
_cell.length_c   1.000
_cell.angle_alpha   90.00
_cell.angle_beta   90.00
_cell.angle_gamma   90.00
#
_symmetry.space_group_name_H-M   'P 1'
#
loop_
_entity.id
_entity.type
_entity.pdbx_description
1 polymer ?
#
loop_
_entity_poly.entity_id
_entity_poly.type
_entity_poly.pdbx_seq_one_letter_code
_entity_poly.pdbx_strand_id
1 'polypeptide(L)'
;MFKKWETGQDMKEKELFIKKLKEFSETLTKYVSTHEGAWIIKGFIDIEKQIYTISSDTKIISKILEIQLFPKFKEFAQENGYKIVLAEKQNWYPDLSFVKIDDETIKFAVDIKTTYKLDDYDGFCNGFTLGSHGEYFRTRTSSKNIQFPYAEYSAHICLGILYTRAISADIDETKILKLSNLDNVTSVIKDLVFFAEEKWKISSDKGGSGNTANIGSIDCIEDLLNGNGVFKNLGEQVFDSYWINQGVLQVPKPNSTTEYKKLTKLTEFLEFTGKDISLINQPKPKKKNKK
;
A
#
# COMPACT_ATOMS: atom_id res chain seq x y z
N MET A 1 2.00 -24.62 2.86
CA MET A 1 3.06 -24.64 3.90
C MET A 1 3.07 -23.25 4.55
N PHE A 2 2.62 -23.15 5.79
CA PHE A 2 2.63 -21.89 6.55
C PHE A 2 4.07 -21.47 6.82
N LYS A 3 4.32 -20.14 7.03
CA LYS A 3 5.64 -19.58 7.36
C LYS A 3 6.42 -20.52 8.27
N LYS A 4 7.71 -20.74 7.96
CA LYS A 4 8.68 -21.35 8.87
C LYS A 4 8.57 -20.59 10.19
N TRP A 5 8.43 -21.31 11.32
CA TRP A 5 8.25 -20.72 12.65
C TRP A 5 9.28 -19.61 12.86
N GLU A 6 8.79 -18.37 13.00
CA GLU A 6 9.65 -17.23 13.31
C GLU A 6 10.38 -17.52 14.60
N THR A 7 11.70 -17.49 14.58
CA THR A 7 12.48 -17.52 15.81
C THR A 7 12.23 -16.25 16.60
N GLY A 8 12.44 -16.22 17.91
CA GLY A 8 12.31 -15.00 18.69
C GLY A 8 13.20 -13.85 18.16
N GLN A 9 14.26 -14.17 17.42
CA GLN A 9 15.15 -13.20 16.76
C GLN A 9 14.50 -12.62 15.51
N ASP A 10 13.85 -13.44 14.68
CA ASP A 10 13.14 -12.98 13.47
C ASP A 10 12.00 -12.03 13.82
N MET A 11 11.26 -12.31 14.89
CA MET A 11 10.20 -11.43 15.39
C MET A 11 10.75 -10.07 15.84
N LYS A 12 11.85 -10.04 16.59
CA LYS A 12 12.50 -8.79 17.02
C LYS A 12 12.99 -7.96 15.83
N GLU A 13 13.58 -8.61 14.83
CA GLU A 13 14.06 -7.94 13.63
C GLU A 13 12.89 -7.36 12.80
N LYS A 14 11.78 -8.11 12.67
CA LYS A 14 10.55 -7.64 12.03
C LYS A 14 10.00 -6.40 12.75
N GLU A 15 9.84 -6.45 14.06
CA GLU A 15 9.33 -5.33 14.85
C GLU A 15 10.24 -4.10 14.74
N LEU A 16 11.56 -4.31 14.81
CA LEU A 16 12.54 -3.23 14.67
C LEU A 16 12.49 -2.58 13.30
N PHE A 17 12.44 -3.38 12.22
CA PHE A 17 12.35 -2.86 10.86
C PHE A 17 11.06 -2.04 10.66
N ILE A 18 9.91 -2.58 11.07
CA ILE A 18 8.62 -1.89 10.95
C ILE A 18 8.65 -0.56 11.73
N LYS A 19 9.15 -0.56 12.96
CA LYS A 19 9.29 0.65 13.77
C LYS A 19 10.14 1.71 13.06
N LYS A 20 11.34 1.34 12.60
CA LYS A 20 12.23 2.26 11.88
C LYS A 20 11.63 2.78 10.58
N LEU A 21 10.92 1.92 9.84
CA LEU A 21 10.26 2.33 8.60
C LEU A 21 9.10 3.31 8.87
N LYS A 22 8.36 3.15 9.97
CA LYS A 22 7.34 4.11 10.40
C LYS A 22 7.97 5.47 10.74
N GLU A 23 8.99 5.49 11.60
CA GLU A 23 9.73 6.69 11.95
C GLU A 23 10.31 7.39 10.71
N PHE A 24 10.90 6.62 9.79
CA PHE A 24 11.39 7.15 8.52
C PHE A 24 10.26 7.74 7.66
N SER A 25 9.12 7.08 7.54
CA SER A 25 7.99 7.56 6.74
C SER A 25 7.50 8.94 7.20
N GLU A 26 7.51 9.24 8.48
CA GLU A 26 7.13 10.54 9.04
C GLU A 26 8.06 11.68 8.57
N THR A 27 9.32 11.37 8.24
CA THR A 27 10.29 12.35 7.76
C THR A 27 10.09 12.74 6.29
N LEU A 28 9.43 11.89 5.50
CA LEU A 28 9.34 12.04 4.05
C LEU A 28 8.51 13.23 3.60
N THR A 29 7.50 13.64 4.38
CA THR A 29 6.70 14.84 4.07
C THR A 29 7.57 16.08 3.91
N LYS A 30 8.53 16.28 4.81
CA LYS A 30 9.47 17.44 4.75
C LYS A 30 10.40 17.36 3.53
N TYR A 31 10.71 16.17 3.07
CA TYR A 31 11.57 15.96 1.90
C TYR A 31 10.88 16.28 0.58
N VAL A 32 9.57 16.02 0.48
CA VAL A 32 8.83 16.17 -0.78
C VAL A 32 7.97 17.42 -0.87
N SER A 33 7.77 18.15 0.24
CA SER A 33 6.86 19.30 0.31
C SER A 33 7.56 20.60 0.64
N THR A 34 6.99 21.71 0.16
CA THR A 34 7.34 23.07 0.62
C THR A 34 6.83 23.28 2.04
N HIS A 35 7.18 24.44 2.62
CA HIS A 35 6.70 24.83 3.96
C HIS A 35 5.17 24.99 4.02
N GLU A 36 4.55 25.38 2.90
CA GLU A 36 3.10 25.51 2.75
C GLU A 36 2.40 24.19 2.38
N GLY A 37 3.13 23.07 2.39
CA GLY A 37 2.60 21.72 2.12
C GLY A 37 2.44 21.36 0.64
N ALA A 38 2.81 22.25 -0.29
CA ALA A 38 2.77 21.94 -1.72
C ALA A 38 3.89 20.97 -2.11
N TRP A 39 3.62 20.04 -3.02
CA TRP A 39 4.66 19.16 -3.57
C TRP A 39 5.72 19.97 -4.32
N ILE A 40 7.01 19.69 -4.08
CA ILE A 40 8.12 20.46 -4.67
C ILE A 40 8.34 20.18 -6.16
N ILE A 41 7.84 19.04 -6.69
CA ILE A 41 7.92 18.74 -8.12
C ILE A 41 6.69 19.33 -8.81
N LYS A 42 6.91 20.32 -9.66
CA LYS A 42 5.85 21.08 -10.31
C LYS A 42 5.66 20.71 -11.79
N GLY A 43 6.67 20.08 -12.44
CA GLY A 43 6.62 19.78 -13.85
C GLY A 43 7.87 19.07 -14.35
N PHE A 44 7.89 18.78 -15.64
CA PHE A 44 9.05 18.30 -16.38
C PHE A 44 9.72 19.45 -17.11
N ILE A 45 11.03 19.42 -17.20
CA ILE A 45 11.82 20.38 -17.96
C ILE A 45 12.47 19.67 -19.15
N ASP A 46 12.42 20.29 -20.32
CA ASP A 46 13.14 19.84 -21.50
C ASP A 46 14.53 20.50 -21.65
N ILE A 47 15.28 20.12 -22.68
CA ILE A 47 16.63 20.64 -22.95
C ILE A 47 16.63 22.14 -23.29
N GLU A 48 15.49 22.68 -23.74
CA GLU A 48 15.31 24.10 -24.08
C GLU A 48 14.83 24.91 -22.87
N LYS A 49 14.79 24.28 -21.69
CA LYS A 49 14.34 24.87 -20.41
C LYS A 49 12.85 25.28 -20.43
N GLN A 50 12.05 24.57 -21.21
CA GLN A 50 10.60 24.70 -21.17
C GLN A 50 10.02 23.75 -20.12
N ILE A 51 8.99 24.18 -19.41
CA ILE A 51 8.33 23.42 -18.36
C ILE A 51 6.96 22.95 -18.86
N TYR A 52 6.75 21.63 -18.76
CA TYR A 52 5.48 20.97 -19.01
C TYR A 52 4.86 20.59 -17.65
N THR A 53 3.60 20.98 -17.43
CA THR A 53 2.91 20.66 -16.19
C THR A 53 2.65 19.16 -16.05
N ILE A 54 2.58 18.69 -14.82
CA ILE A 54 2.26 17.30 -14.51
C ILE A 54 0.73 17.19 -14.45
N SER A 55 0.20 16.09 -15.00
CA SER A 55 -1.20 15.73 -14.84
C SER A 55 -1.51 15.33 -13.38
N SER A 56 -2.74 15.56 -12.94
CA SER A 56 -3.24 15.04 -11.64
C SER A 56 -3.56 13.53 -11.66
N ASP A 57 -3.19 12.82 -12.73
CA ASP A 57 -3.35 11.37 -12.85
C ASP A 57 -2.52 10.64 -11.78
N THR A 58 -3.17 9.77 -11.03
CA THR A 58 -2.55 9.05 -9.91
C THR A 58 -1.37 8.18 -10.33
N LYS A 59 -1.34 7.63 -11.54
CA LYS A 59 -0.23 6.79 -12.03
C LYS A 59 1.02 7.61 -12.27
N ILE A 60 0.85 8.82 -12.85
CA ILE A 60 1.95 9.75 -13.08
C ILE A 60 2.52 10.22 -11.76
N ILE A 61 1.67 10.68 -10.85
CA ILE A 61 2.05 11.13 -9.51
C ILE A 61 2.79 10.01 -8.76
N SER A 62 2.23 8.78 -8.77
CA SER A 62 2.86 7.63 -8.12
C SER A 62 4.27 7.40 -8.64
N LYS A 63 4.45 7.38 -9.96
CA LYS A 63 5.75 7.09 -10.56
C LYS A 63 6.80 8.17 -10.28
N ILE A 64 6.40 9.42 -10.28
CA ILE A 64 7.31 10.52 -9.94
C ILE A 64 7.70 10.49 -8.46
N LEU A 65 6.75 10.23 -7.56
CA LEU A 65 7.03 10.05 -6.12
C LEU A 65 7.98 8.87 -5.87
N GLU A 66 7.79 7.73 -6.53
CA GLU A 66 8.72 6.60 -6.45
C GLU A 66 10.16 7.01 -6.84
N ILE A 67 10.31 7.74 -7.97
CA ILE A 67 11.62 8.23 -8.43
C ILE A 67 12.22 9.20 -7.43
N GLN A 68 11.43 10.16 -6.93
CA GLN A 68 11.87 11.18 -5.98
C GLN A 68 12.30 10.57 -4.65
N LEU A 69 11.60 9.55 -4.17
CA LEU A 69 11.83 8.92 -2.86
C LEU A 69 12.95 7.88 -2.88
N PHE A 70 13.30 7.33 -4.05
CA PHE A 70 14.28 6.24 -4.16
C PHE A 70 15.63 6.54 -3.49
N PRO A 71 16.23 7.74 -3.63
CA PRO A 71 17.46 8.09 -2.91
C PRO A 71 17.30 7.99 -1.39
N LYS A 72 16.15 8.39 -0.85
CA LYS A 72 15.87 8.32 0.59
C LYS A 72 15.66 6.88 1.07
N PHE A 73 15.05 6.02 0.28
CA PHE A 73 14.99 4.60 0.59
C PHE A 73 16.38 3.96 0.62
N LYS A 74 17.26 4.37 -0.30
CA LYS A 74 18.65 3.89 -0.32
C LYS A 74 19.44 4.31 0.91
N GLU A 75 19.30 5.58 1.34
CA GLU A 75 19.86 6.09 2.60
C GLU A 75 19.35 5.26 3.79
N PHE A 76 18.03 5.12 3.93
CA PHE A 76 17.40 4.33 4.99
C PHE A 76 17.91 2.88 5.02
N ALA A 77 18.03 2.23 3.86
CA ALA A 77 18.54 0.88 3.77
C ALA A 77 19.98 0.77 4.30
N GLN A 78 20.87 1.66 3.84
CA GLN A 78 22.28 1.67 4.26
C GLN A 78 22.44 1.93 5.76
N GLU A 79 21.73 2.92 6.31
CA GLU A 79 21.78 3.27 7.74
C GLU A 79 21.28 2.13 8.65
N ASN A 80 20.43 1.24 8.12
CA ASN A 80 19.81 0.17 8.88
C ASN A 80 20.36 -1.23 8.56
N GLY A 81 21.42 -1.33 7.75
CA GLY A 81 22.08 -2.61 7.43
C GLY A 81 21.32 -3.45 6.40
N TYR A 82 20.58 -2.80 5.49
CA TYR A 82 19.86 -3.46 4.40
C TYR A 82 20.41 -3.04 3.04
N LYS A 83 20.27 -3.91 2.05
CA LYS A 83 20.34 -3.58 0.63
C LYS A 83 18.96 -3.61 0.02
N ILE A 84 18.72 -2.75 -0.99
CA ILE A 84 17.49 -2.78 -1.77
C ILE A 84 17.69 -3.66 -2.99
N VAL A 85 16.76 -4.60 -3.20
CA VAL A 85 16.63 -5.39 -4.42
C VAL A 85 15.32 -5.00 -5.09
N LEU A 86 15.42 -4.47 -6.30
CA LEU A 86 14.25 -4.11 -7.11
C LEU A 86 13.70 -5.33 -7.84
N ALA A 87 12.40 -5.32 -8.12
CA ALA A 87 11.80 -6.33 -8.95
C ALA A 87 12.42 -6.29 -10.37
N GLU A 88 12.70 -7.46 -10.95
CA GLU A 88 13.27 -7.56 -12.29
C GLU A 88 12.34 -7.02 -13.39
N LYS A 89 11.03 -7.08 -13.15
CA LYS A 89 10.01 -6.60 -14.10
C LYS A 89 9.08 -5.60 -13.41
N GLN A 90 8.68 -4.58 -14.14
CA GLN A 90 7.88 -3.45 -13.66
C GLN A 90 6.59 -3.85 -12.92
N ASN A 91 5.99 -4.98 -13.29
CA ASN A 91 4.72 -5.43 -12.71
C ASN A 91 4.88 -6.50 -11.62
N TRP A 92 6.12 -6.77 -11.20
CA TRP A 92 6.38 -7.74 -10.13
C TRP A 92 6.27 -7.08 -8.76
N TYR A 93 5.76 -7.85 -7.82
CA TYR A 93 5.68 -7.49 -6.42
C TYR A 93 6.98 -7.82 -5.67
N PRO A 94 7.41 -7.06 -4.68
CA PRO A 94 6.98 -5.70 -4.33
C PRO A 94 7.78 -4.64 -5.11
N ASP A 95 7.46 -3.35 -4.90
CA ASP A 95 8.26 -2.25 -5.46
C ASP A 95 9.68 -2.26 -4.92
N LEU A 96 9.87 -2.52 -3.61
CA LEU A 96 11.16 -2.59 -2.95
C LEU A 96 11.26 -3.85 -2.08
N SER A 97 12.34 -4.61 -2.24
CA SER A 97 12.73 -5.67 -1.30
C SER A 97 13.93 -5.21 -0.47
N PHE A 98 13.76 -5.04 0.83
CA PHE A 98 14.86 -4.80 1.76
C PHE A 98 15.41 -6.14 2.22
N VAL A 99 16.67 -6.41 1.88
CA VAL A 99 17.38 -7.65 2.22
C VAL A 99 18.47 -7.32 3.21
N LYS A 100 18.50 -7.97 4.36
CA LYS A 100 19.50 -7.72 5.39
C LYS A 100 20.89 -8.13 4.88
N ILE A 101 21.91 -7.28 5.10
CA ILE A 101 23.26 -7.50 4.50
C ILE A 101 23.98 -8.67 5.16
N ASP A 102 23.87 -8.80 6.47
CA ASP A 102 24.52 -9.84 7.28
C ASP A 102 23.73 -11.16 7.36
N ASP A 103 22.46 -11.14 6.97
CA ASP A 103 21.59 -12.32 6.90
C ASP A 103 20.55 -12.19 5.79
N GLU A 104 20.88 -12.63 4.58
CA GLU A 104 20.00 -12.54 3.42
C GLU A 104 18.71 -13.39 3.52
N THR A 105 18.54 -14.18 4.56
CA THR A 105 17.26 -14.88 4.81
C THR A 105 16.19 -13.92 5.33
N ILE A 106 16.58 -12.79 5.93
CA ILE A 106 15.70 -11.75 6.44
C ILE A 106 15.41 -10.75 5.32
N LYS A 107 14.15 -10.74 4.87
CA LYS A 107 13.67 -9.89 3.78
C LYS A 107 12.36 -9.20 4.16
N PHE A 108 12.21 -7.95 3.76
CA PHE A 108 10.97 -7.17 3.93
C PHE A 108 10.47 -6.69 2.58
N ALA A 109 9.21 -7.01 2.27
CA ALA A 109 8.53 -6.50 1.08
C ALA A 109 7.90 -5.15 1.42
N VAL A 110 8.28 -4.09 0.70
CA VAL A 110 7.67 -2.76 0.83
C VAL A 110 7.08 -2.37 -0.50
N ASP A 111 5.77 -2.14 -0.50
CA ASP A 111 4.96 -1.84 -1.67
C ASP A 111 4.42 -0.40 -1.53
N ILE A 112 4.75 0.47 -2.47
CA ILE A 112 4.42 1.90 -2.43
C ILE A 112 3.02 2.09 -3.01
N LYS A 113 2.14 2.72 -2.25
CA LYS A 113 0.78 2.99 -2.68
C LYS A 113 0.44 4.46 -2.52
N THR A 114 -0.07 5.06 -3.58
CA THR A 114 -0.47 6.46 -3.57
C THR A 114 -1.97 6.58 -3.79
N THR A 115 -2.61 7.48 -3.05
CA THR A 115 -4.01 7.81 -3.24
C THR A 115 -4.32 9.21 -2.73
N TYR A 116 -5.50 9.72 -3.06
CA TYR A 116 -5.93 11.08 -2.73
C TYR A 116 -7.02 11.09 -1.66
N LYS A 117 -7.04 12.16 -0.87
CA LYS A 117 -8.09 12.48 0.09
C LYS A 117 -9.37 12.85 -0.66
N LEU A 118 -10.51 12.50 -0.10
CA LEU A 118 -11.81 12.73 -0.74
C LEU A 118 -12.41 14.06 -0.26
N ASP A 119 -12.75 14.95 -1.17
CA ASP A 119 -13.31 16.27 -0.84
C ASP A 119 -14.69 16.19 -0.18
N ASP A 120 -15.52 15.24 -0.62
CA ASP A 120 -16.89 15.06 -0.11
C ASP A 120 -16.97 14.24 1.20
N TYR A 121 -15.84 13.66 1.66
CA TYR A 121 -15.78 12.75 2.80
C TYR A 121 -14.56 13.06 3.67
N ASP A 122 -14.74 13.95 4.63
CA ASP A 122 -13.66 14.34 5.54
C ASP A 122 -13.10 13.14 6.32
N GLY A 123 -11.77 13.06 6.40
CA GLY A 123 -11.07 11.94 7.02
C GLY A 123 -11.01 10.65 6.20
N PHE A 124 -11.42 10.69 4.91
CA PHE A 124 -11.38 9.53 4.03
C PHE A 124 -10.53 9.77 2.78
N CYS A 125 -9.98 8.69 2.24
CA CYS A 125 -9.27 8.68 0.97
C CYS A 125 -9.96 7.76 -0.04
N ASN A 126 -9.55 7.86 -1.31
CA ASN A 126 -9.91 6.87 -2.29
C ASN A 126 -9.15 5.57 -1.97
N GLY A 127 -9.87 4.46 -1.79
CA GLY A 127 -9.25 3.17 -1.46
C GLY A 127 -8.26 2.73 -2.54
N PHE A 128 -7.28 1.95 -2.15
CA PHE A 128 -6.23 1.43 -3.05
C PHE A 128 -6.09 -0.09 -2.92
N THR A 129 -5.34 -0.68 -3.84
CA THR A 129 -5.11 -2.13 -3.83
C THR A 129 -3.82 -2.47 -3.09
N LEU A 130 -3.88 -3.51 -2.28
CA LEU A 130 -2.75 -4.05 -1.52
C LEU A 130 -2.04 -5.22 -2.23
N GLY A 131 -2.18 -5.27 -3.55
CA GLY A 131 -1.64 -6.33 -4.38
C GLY A 131 -2.61 -7.49 -4.61
N SER A 132 -2.21 -8.41 -5.47
CA SER A 132 -3.03 -9.57 -5.86
C SER A 132 -3.02 -10.67 -4.81
N HIS A 133 -4.15 -11.36 -4.64
CA HIS A 133 -4.22 -12.66 -3.98
C HIS A 133 -4.20 -13.82 -5.00
N GLY A 134 -3.53 -13.60 -6.13
CA GLY A 134 -3.36 -14.59 -7.21
C GLY A 134 -2.25 -15.61 -6.92
N GLU A 135 -1.50 -15.97 -7.99
CA GLU A 135 -0.55 -17.09 -7.99
C GLU A 135 0.47 -17.02 -6.84
N TYR A 136 1.27 -15.96 -6.75
CA TYR A 136 2.33 -15.86 -5.74
C TYR A 136 1.79 -15.77 -4.30
N PHE A 137 0.57 -15.25 -4.14
CA PHE A 137 -0.06 -15.16 -2.83
C PHE A 137 -0.62 -16.51 -2.38
N ARG A 138 -1.22 -17.28 -3.28
CA ARG A 138 -1.79 -18.62 -3.02
C ARG A 138 -0.70 -19.68 -2.92
N THR A 139 0.23 -19.67 -3.88
CA THR A 139 1.38 -20.57 -3.92
C THR A 139 2.60 -19.86 -3.37
N ARG A 140 2.73 -19.82 -2.04
CA ARG A 140 3.70 -19.04 -1.29
C ARG A 140 5.17 -19.26 -1.68
N THR A 141 5.48 -20.35 -2.38
CA THR A 141 6.81 -20.69 -2.89
C THR A 141 6.98 -20.36 -4.37
N SER A 142 5.94 -19.83 -5.03
CA SER A 142 6.01 -19.41 -6.43
C SER A 142 6.84 -18.15 -6.59
N SER A 143 7.68 -18.12 -7.62
CA SER A 143 8.43 -16.92 -8.07
C SER A 143 7.72 -16.16 -9.20
N LYS A 144 6.48 -16.52 -9.55
CA LYS A 144 5.76 -15.90 -10.65
C LYS A 144 5.22 -14.53 -10.25
N ASN A 145 5.65 -13.48 -10.94
CA ASN A 145 5.28 -12.08 -10.71
C ASN A 145 5.64 -11.53 -9.32
N ILE A 146 6.69 -12.05 -8.71
CA ILE A 146 7.23 -11.63 -7.43
C ILE A 146 8.75 -11.75 -7.43
N GLN A 147 9.46 -10.84 -6.75
CA GLN A 147 10.92 -10.79 -6.72
C GLN A 147 11.54 -11.97 -5.94
N PHE A 148 11.01 -12.25 -4.76
CA PHE A 148 11.30 -13.46 -3.99
C PHE A 148 9.98 -14.15 -3.64
N PRO A 149 9.95 -15.48 -3.45
CA PRO A 149 8.75 -16.17 -2.99
C PRO A 149 8.09 -15.48 -1.80
N TYR A 150 6.77 -15.38 -1.80
CA TYR A 150 6.01 -14.65 -0.77
C TYR A 150 6.36 -15.11 0.66
N ALA A 151 6.58 -16.43 0.85
CA ALA A 151 6.93 -17.00 2.15
C ALA A 151 8.34 -16.65 2.64
N GLU A 152 9.22 -16.13 1.78
CA GLU A 152 10.57 -15.71 2.17
C GLU A 152 10.63 -14.33 2.82
N TYR A 153 9.57 -13.53 2.68
CA TYR A 153 9.51 -12.23 3.32
C TYR A 153 9.06 -12.35 4.79
N SER A 154 9.79 -11.73 5.70
CA SER A 154 9.45 -11.64 7.12
C SER A 154 8.21 -10.78 7.36
N ALA A 155 8.01 -9.74 6.53
CA ALA A 155 6.78 -8.94 6.52
C ALA A 155 6.46 -8.38 5.14
N HIS A 156 5.17 -8.11 4.91
CA HIS A 156 4.64 -7.42 3.74
C HIS A 156 4.04 -6.09 4.19
N ILE A 157 4.68 -5.00 3.80
CA ILE A 157 4.39 -3.65 4.30
C ILE A 157 3.91 -2.78 3.14
N CYS A 158 2.88 -1.99 3.39
CA CYS A 158 2.45 -0.90 2.52
C CYS A 158 3.07 0.40 3.03
N LEU A 159 3.83 1.09 2.17
CA LEU A 159 4.17 2.49 2.35
C LEU A 159 3.12 3.33 1.63
N GLY A 160 2.18 3.86 2.39
CA GLY A 160 1.08 4.64 1.86
C GLY A 160 1.42 6.13 1.76
N ILE A 161 0.98 6.77 0.67
CA ILE A 161 1.13 8.19 0.42
C ILE A 161 -0.25 8.77 0.12
N LEU A 162 -0.76 9.58 1.03
CA LEU A 162 -2.03 10.27 0.90
C LEU A 162 -1.79 11.73 0.55
N TYR A 163 -2.56 12.28 -0.38
CA TYR A 163 -2.42 13.68 -0.78
C TYR A 163 -3.77 14.33 -1.10
N THR A 164 -3.81 15.65 -1.06
CA THR A 164 -4.91 16.46 -1.58
C THR A 164 -4.59 16.85 -3.01
N ARG A 165 -5.53 16.66 -3.94
CA ARG A 165 -5.40 17.14 -5.33
C ARG A 165 -5.57 18.65 -5.40
N ALA A 166 -4.83 19.32 -6.28
CA ALA A 166 -5.14 20.69 -6.66
C ALA A 166 -6.48 20.75 -7.43
N ILE A 167 -7.12 21.89 -7.39
CA ILE A 167 -8.36 22.13 -8.13
C ILE A 167 -8.05 22.10 -9.62
N SER A 168 -8.78 21.32 -10.41
CA SER A 168 -8.51 21.11 -11.83
C SER A 168 -8.52 22.42 -12.64
N ALA A 169 -9.30 23.43 -12.22
CA ALA A 169 -9.34 24.76 -12.85
C ALA A 169 -8.01 25.53 -12.74
N ASP A 170 -7.16 25.18 -11.78
CA ASP A 170 -5.87 25.86 -11.56
C ASP A 170 -4.72 25.19 -12.34
N ILE A 171 -4.99 24.09 -13.04
CA ILE A 171 -4.01 23.31 -13.78
C ILE A 171 -4.33 23.36 -15.27
N ASP A 172 -3.43 23.93 -16.05
CA ASP A 172 -3.52 23.94 -17.51
C ASP A 172 -2.40 23.02 -18.08
N GLU A 173 -2.76 21.79 -18.40
CA GLU A 173 -1.83 20.77 -18.93
C GLU A 173 -1.38 21.06 -20.37
N THR A 174 -2.02 22.02 -21.07
CA THR A 174 -1.68 22.39 -22.43
C THR A 174 -0.64 23.50 -22.51
N LYS A 175 -0.35 24.14 -21.38
CA LYS A 175 0.51 25.31 -21.30
C LYS A 175 1.97 24.94 -21.16
N ILE A 176 2.80 25.51 -22.03
CA ILE A 176 4.26 25.43 -21.94
C ILE A 176 4.75 26.70 -21.25
N LEU A 177 5.51 26.54 -20.18
CA LEU A 177 6.04 27.62 -19.37
C LEU A 177 7.56 27.72 -19.51
N LYS A 178 8.12 28.91 -19.35
CA LYS A 178 9.57 29.12 -19.30
C LYS A 178 10.08 28.90 -17.87
N LEU A 179 11.35 28.53 -17.72
CA LEU A 179 11.98 28.34 -16.40
C LEU A 179 11.88 29.58 -15.52
N SER A 180 11.91 30.79 -16.10
CA SER A 180 11.70 32.06 -15.39
C SER A 180 10.31 32.19 -14.74
N ASN A 181 9.36 31.36 -15.13
CA ASN A 181 7.99 31.36 -14.63
C ASN A 181 7.71 30.16 -13.68
N LEU A 182 8.75 29.50 -13.17
CA LEU A 182 8.62 28.32 -12.31
C LEU A 182 7.73 28.57 -11.08
N ASP A 183 7.81 29.75 -10.50
CA ASP A 183 7.00 30.13 -9.33
C ASP A 183 5.49 30.15 -9.65
N ASN A 184 5.11 30.39 -10.90
CA ASN A 184 3.72 30.42 -11.35
C ASN A 184 3.17 29.04 -11.73
N VAL A 185 4.00 27.98 -11.68
CA VAL A 185 3.54 26.62 -11.92
C VAL A 185 2.82 26.09 -10.69
N THR A 186 1.55 25.77 -10.83
CA THR A 186 0.74 25.20 -9.74
C THR A 186 1.19 23.77 -9.44
N SER A 187 1.41 23.46 -8.18
CA SER A 187 1.64 22.08 -7.75
C SER A 187 0.35 21.27 -7.84
N VAL A 188 0.38 20.14 -8.51
CA VAL A 188 -0.82 19.30 -8.74
C VAL A 188 -1.31 18.59 -7.50
N ILE A 189 -0.48 18.45 -6.46
CA ILE A 189 -0.84 17.84 -5.18
C ILE A 189 -0.22 18.62 -4.01
N LYS A 190 -0.86 18.48 -2.85
CA LYS A 190 -0.41 19.10 -1.58
C LYS A 190 -0.82 18.24 -0.38
N ASP A 191 -0.40 18.68 0.81
CA ASP A 191 -0.77 18.07 2.10
C ASP A 191 -0.49 16.56 2.13
N LEU A 192 0.73 16.20 1.68
CA LEU A 192 1.16 14.81 1.64
C LEU A 192 1.31 14.25 3.06
N VAL A 193 0.78 13.06 3.26
CA VAL A 193 0.90 12.27 4.49
C VAL A 193 1.46 10.91 4.14
N PHE A 194 2.54 10.51 4.80
CA PHE A 194 3.17 9.21 4.64
C PHE A 194 2.88 8.32 5.83
N PHE A 195 2.72 7.04 5.59
CA PHE A 195 2.62 6.03 6.63
C PHE A 195 3.19 4.70 6.16
N ALA A 196 3.66 3.89 7.09
CA ALA A 196 4.06 2.51 6.82
C ALA A 196 3.27 1.58 7.73
N GLU A 197 2.60 0.56 7.17
CA GLU A 197 1.86 -0.40 7.97
C GLU A 197 1.86 -1.79 7.31
N GLU A 198 1.81 -2.83 8.11
CA GLU A 198 1.67 -4.19 7.60
C GLU A 198 0.38 -4.32 6.78
N LYS A 199 0.48 -4.95 5.62
CA LYS A 199 -0.59 -5.09 4.65
C LYS A 199 -1.89 -5.65 5.25
N TRP A 200 -1.79 -6.65 6.11
CA TRP A 200 -2.94 -7.27 6.75
C TRP A 200 -3.66 -6.34 7.76
N LYS A 201 -2.94 -5.39 8.36
CA LYS A 201 -3.49 -4.43 9.33
C LYS A 201 -4.33 -3.33 8.70
N ILE A 202 -4.16 -3.07 7.39
CA ILE A 202 -4.90 -2.03 6.66
C ILE A 202 -5.81 -2.60 5.57
N SER A 203 -5.94 -3.92 5.53
CA SER A 203 -6.79 -4.60 4.56
C SER A 203 -8.27 -4.50 4.93
N SER A 204 -9.11 -4.37 3.90
CA SER A 204 -10.52 -4.71 3.96
C SER A 204 -10.72 -6.22 3.71
N ASP A 205 -11.95 -6.69 3.85
CA ASP A 205 -12.38 -8.04 3.45
C ASP A 205 -12.93 -8.10 2.02
N LYS A 206 -12.84 -6.98 1.27
CA LYS A 206 -13.36 -6.81 -0.08
C LYS A 206 -12.23 -6.68 -1.08
N GLY A 207 -12.47 -7.17 -2.30
CA GLY A 207 -11.57 -6.95 -3.43
C GLY A 207 -11.38 -5.45 -3.73
N GLY A 208 -10.19 -5.08 -4.18
CA GLY A 208 -9.90 -3.72 -4.63
C GLY A 208 -10.53 -3.41 -5.98
N SER A 209 -10.57 -2.13 -6.34
CA SER A 209 -11.15 -1.65 -7.60
C SER A 209 -10.44 -2.22 -8.83
N GLY A 210 -11.23 -2.52 -9.85
CA GLY A 210 -10.73 -2.86 -11.19
C GLY A 210 -10.32 -4.31 -11.44
N ASN A 211 -10.07 -5.11 -10.40
CA ASN A 211 -9.78 -6.54 -10.54
C ASN A 211 -10.15 -7.28 -9.25
N THR A 212 -11.04 -8.26 -9.36
CA THR A 212 -11.49 -9.10 -8.23
C THR A 212 -10.36 -9.91 -7.57
N ALA A 213 -9.22 -10.05 -8.24
CA ALA A 213 -8.04 -10.72 -7.69
C ALA A 213 -7.16 -9.82 -6.80
N ASN A 214 -7.50 -8.56 -6.61
CA ASN A 214 -6.75 -7.63 -5.78
C ASN A 214 -7.38 -7.48 -4.39
N ILE A 215 -6.54 -7.46 -3.38
CA ILE A 215 -6.92 -7.16 -1.99
C ILE A 215 -7.17 -5.66 -1.87
N GLY A 216 -8.32 -5.25 -1.33
CA GLY A 216 -8.62 -3.84 -1.11
C GLY A 216 -8.12 -3.34 0.24
N SER A 217 -7.75 -2.06 0.32
CA SER A 217 -7.51 -1.37 1.59
C SER A 217 -8.82 -0.91 2.24
N ILE A 218 -8.78 -0.57 3.53
CA ILE A 218 -9.76 0.33 4.14
C ILE A 218 -9.53 1.75 3.62
N ASP A 219 -10.47 2.67 3.84
CA ASP A 219 -10.45 4.03 3.28
C ASP A 219 -10.54 5.17 4.32
N CYS A 220 -10.76 4.87 5.61
CA CYS A 220 -10.63 5.83 6.68
C CYS A 220 -9.15 6.12 6.96
N ILE A 221 -8.74 7.39 6.86
CA ILE A 221 -7.33 7.80 7.00
C ILE A 221 -6.81 7.48 8.40
N GLU A 222 -7.56 7.81 9.44
CA GLU A 222 -7.16 7.53 10.83
C GLU A 222 -6.96 6.02 11.06
N ASP A 223 -7.83 5.18 10.52
CA ASP A 223 -7.71 3.72 10.64
C ASP A 223 -6.54 3.16 9.83
N LEU A 224 -6.23 3.75 8.65
CA LEU A 224 -5.03 3.42 7.87
C LEU A 224 -3.75 3.71 8.66
N LEU A 225 -3.64 4.91 9.24
CA LEU A 225 -2.47 5.34 10.00
C LEU A 225 -2.23 4.48 11.26
N ASN A 226 -3.30 3.94 11.85
CA ASN A 226 -3.25 3.16 13.09
C ASN A 226 -3.34 1.63 12.87
N GLY A 227 -3.36 1.16 11.61
CA GLY A 227 -3.46 -0.26 11.32
C GLY A 227 -4.77 -0.89 11.82
N ASN A 228 -5.89 -0.17 11.74
CA ASN A 228 -7.21 -0.58 12.23
C ASN A 228 -8.08 -1.23 11.15
N GLY A 229 -7.49 -1.97 10.22
CA GLY A 229 -8.22 -2.71 9.20
C GLY A 229 -9.04 -3.86 9.76
N VAL A 230 -9.80 -4.50 8.86
CA VAL A 230 -10.79 -5.53 9.21
C VAL A 230 -10.14 -6.72 9.96
N PHE A 231 -8.90 -7.06 9.66
CA PHE A 231 -8.19 -8.20 10.24
C PHE A 231 -7.39 -7.88 11.52
N LYS A 232 -7.46 -6.65 12.04
CA LYS A 232 -6.64 -6.22 13.20
C LYS A 232 -6.67 -7.20 14.38
N ASN A 233 -7.86 -7.65 14.78
CA ASN A 233 -8.03 -8.56 15.92
C ASN A 233 -8.00 -10.04 15.52
N LEU A 234 -8.09 -10.34 14.22
CA LEU A 234 -8.05 -11.69 13.66
C LEU A 234 -6.60 -12.15 13.40
N GLY A 235 -5.69 -11.22 13.12
CA GLY A 235 -4.28 -11.49 12.88
C GLY A 235 -3.92 -11.86 11.43
N GLU A 236 -2.60 -11.84 11.15
CA GLU A 236 -2.02 -12.10 9.81
C GLU A 236 -2.39 -13.49 9.27
N GLN A 237 -2.41 -14.51 10.14
CA GLN A 237 -2.72 -15.88 9.72
C GLN A 237 -4.16 -16.02 9.19
N VAL A 238 -5.12 -15.31 9.79
CA VAL A 238 -6.51 -15.33 9.32
C VAL A 238 -6.64 -14.54 8.03
N PHE A 239 -5.99 -13.38 7.92
CA PHE A 239 -5.89 -12.62 6.67
C PHE A 239 -5.35 -13.49 5.53
N ASP A 240 -4.24 -14.13 5.73
CA ASP A 240 -3.62 -15.02 4.75
C ASP A 240 -4.55 -16.16 4.33
N SER A 241 -5.12 -16.87 5.31
CA SER A 241 -6.00 -17.99 5.05
C SER A 241 -7.27 -17.57 4.34
N TYR A 242 -7.87 -16.43 4.70
CA TYR A 242 -9.05 -15.90 4.02
C TYR A 242 -8.75 -15.59 2.55
N TRP A 243 -7.69 -14.82 2.26
CA TRP A 243 -7.40 -14.41 0.89
C TRP A 243 -6.88 -15.54 -0.01
N ILE A 244 -6.23 -16.56 0.56
CA ILE A 244 -5.91 -17.81 -0.18
C ILE A 244 -7.19 -18.51 -0.66
N ASN A 245 -8.22 -18.53 0.17
CA ASN A 245 -9.46 -19.30 -0.05
C ASN A 245 -10.56 -18.48 -0.73
N GLN A 246 -10.48 -17.15 -0.70
CA GLN A 246 -11.49 -16.25 -1.25
C GLN A 246 -11.70 -16.50 -2.75
N GLY A 247 -12.95 -16.78 -3.15
CA GLY A 247 -13.35 -17.07 -4.53
C GLY A 247 -12.92 -18.45 -5.07
N VAL A 248 -12.26 -19.29 -4.25
CA VAL A 248 -11.77 -20.63 -4.64
C VAL A 248 -12.42 -21.72 -3.80
N LEU A 249 -12.42 -21.56 -2.47
CA LEU A 249 -12.97 -22.56 -1.56
C LEU A 249 -14.47 -22.72 -1.80
N GLN A 250 -14.90 -23.98 -1.95
CA GLN A 250 -16.31 -24.35 -2.06
C GLN A 250 -16.85 -24.63 -0.66
N VAL A 251 -17.91 -23.94 -0.28
CA VAL A 251 -18.62 -24.16 0.99
C VAL A 251 -20.06 -24.57 0.72
N PRO A 252 -20.69 -25.38 1.57
CA PRO A 252 -22.10 -25.73 1.42
C PRO A 252 -22.98 -24.47 1.36
N LYS A 253 -24.01 -24.49 0.53
CA LYS A 253 -25.03 -23.45 0.59
C LYS A 253 -25.83 -23.57 1.89
N PRO A 254 -26.34 -22.46 2.45
CA PRO A 254 -27.26 -22.52 3.58
C PRO A 254 -28.42 -23.50 3.28
N ASN A 255 -28.72 -24.38 4.23
CA ASN A 255 -29.81 -25.36 4.15
C ASN A 255 -29.69 -26.43 3.02
N SER A 256 -28.49 -26.68 2.49
CA SER A 256 -28.24 -27.73 1.49
C SER A 256 -27.02 -28.55 1.85
N THR A 257 -27.14 -29.87 1.76
CA THR A 257 -25.99 -30.81 1.92
C THR A 257 -25.36 -31.19 0.59
N THR A 258 -25.97 -30.83 -0.53
CA THR A 258 -25.55 -31.25 -1.88
C THR A 258 -25.11 -30.08 -2.75
N GLU A 259 -25.52 -28.85 -2.43
CA GLU A 259 -25.18 -27.68 -3.21
C GLU A 259 -24.06 -26.86 -2.54
N TYR A 260 -23.10 -26.45 -3.34
CA TYR A 260 -21.94 -25.67 -2.91
C TYR A 260 -21.91 -24.29 -3.58
N LYS A 261 -21.30 -23.33 -2.91
CA LYS A 261 -20.99 -21.99 -3.46
C LYS A 261 -19.54 -21.63 -3.18
N LYS A 262 -18.97 -20.75 -4.00
CA LYS A 262 -17.65 -20.17 -3.71
C LYS A 262 -17.74 -19.25 -2.49
N LEU A 263 -16.79 -19.40 -1.58
CA LEU A 263 -16.63 -18.54 -0.43
C LEU A 263 -16.13 -17.15 -0.89
N THR A 264 -16.88 -16.11 -0.53
CA THR A 264 -16.55 -14.72 -0.93
C THR A 264 -16.60 -13.71 0.23
N LYS A 265 -17.15 -14.10 1.39
CA LYS A 265 -17.32 -13.22 2.56
C LYS A 265 -16.48 -13.70 3.73
N LEU A 266 -15.90 -12.75 4.46
CA LEU A 266 -15.11 -13.06 5.66
C LEU A 266 -15.95 -13.73 6.75
N THR A 267 -17.18 -13.29 6.98
CA THR A 267 -18.08 -13.92 7.95
C THR A 267 -18.31 -15.41 7.66
N GLU A 268 -18.58 -15.76 6.40
CA GLU A 268 -18.76 -17.16 5.96
C GLU A 268 -17.46 -17.98 6.17
N PHE A 269 -16.29 -17.36 5.96
CA PHE A 269 -15.00 -18.00 6.19
C PHE A 269 -14.77 -18.31 7.67
N LEU A 270 -15.05 -17.35 8.54
CA LEU A 270 -14.88 -17.53 10.00
C LEU A 270 -15.84 -18.59 10.53
N GLU A 271 -17.12 -18.56 10.13
CA GLU A 271 -18.11 -19.61 10.45
C GLU A 271 -17.63 -20.98 10.01
N PHE A 272 -17.22 -21.13 8.75
CA PHE A 272 -16.74 -22.38 8.18
C PHE A 272 -15.50 -22.92 8.90
N THR A 273 -14.63 -22.04 9.38
CA THR A 273 -13.38 -22.41 10.09
C THR A 273 -13.53 -22.45 11.61
N GLY A 274 -14.74 -22.24 12.15
CA GLY A 274 -15.02 -22.26 13.60
C GLY A 274 -14.34 -21.10 14.35
N LYS A 275 -14.12 -19.96 13.70
CA LYS A 275 -13.51 -18.77 14.30
C LYS A 275 -14.57 -17.75 14.72
N ASP A 276 -14.21 -16.96 15.74
CA ASP A 276 -15.11 -15.96 16.32
C ASP A 276 -15.31 -14.74 15.37
N ILE A 277 -16.55 -14.54 14.92
CA ILE A 277 -16.93 -13.42 14.05
C ILE A 277 -16.85 -12.08 14.80
N SER A 278 -16.99 -12.06 16.11
CA SER A 278 -16.91 -10.83 16.90
C SER A 278 -15.55 -10.16 16.86
N LEU A 279 -14.51 -10.89 16.44
CA LEU A 279 -13.15 -10.38 16.22
C LEU A 279 -12.99 -9.56 14.94
N ILE A 280 -14.00 -9.54 14.04
CA ILE A 280 -13.97 -8.68 12.85
C ILE A 280 -13.93 -7.23 13.31
N ASN A 281 -12.83 -6.54 13.03
CA ASN A 281 -12.76 -5.11 13.31
C ASN A 281 -13.64 -4.33 12.32
N GLN A 282 -14.28 -3.28 12.81
CA GLN A 282 -15.19 -2.43 12.03
C GLN A 282 -14.52 -1.06 11.84
N PRO A 283 -13.80 -0.82 10.72
CA PRO A 283 -13.28 0.51 10.41
C PRO A 283 -14.39 1.55 10.38
N LYS A 284 -14.05 2.80 10.64
CA LYS A 284 -15.01 3.91 10.65
C LYS A 284 -15.80 3.94 9.33
N PRO A 285 -17.15 4.00 9.38
CA PRO A 285 -17.96 4.05 8.18
C PRO A 285 -17.87 5.42 7.52
N LYS A 286 -17.78 5.43 6.18
CA LYS A 286 -17.77 6.63 5.37
C LYS A 286 -19.09 7.41 5.51
N LYS A 287 -19.00 8.66 5.93
CA LYS A 287 -20.15 9.57 6.01
C LYS A 287 -19.89 10.80 5.16
N LYS A 288 -20.86 11.15 4.31
CA LYS A 288 -20.76 12.33 3.46
C LYS A 288 -20.78 13.60 4.32
N ASN A 289 -19.96 14.58 3.96
CA ASN A 289 -19.97 15.89 4.61
C ASN A 289 -21.38 16.48 4.53
N LYS A 290 -21.88 17.02 5.64
CA LYS A 290 -23.10 17.81 5.58
C LYS A 290 -22.78 19.10 4.84
N LYS A 291 -23.44 19.33 3.72
CA LYS A 291 -23.39 20.61 2.99
C LYS A 291 -23.96 21.74 3.84
#